data_4376752d408a0ef1a068389ffcb1500f
#
_entry.id   4376752d408a0ef1a068389ffcb1500f
#
_cell.length_a   1.000
_cell.length_b   1.000
_cell.length_c   1.000
_cell.angle_alpha   90.00
_cell.angle_beta   90.00
_cell.angle_gamma   90.00
#
_symmetry.space_group_name_H-M   'P 1'
#
loop_
_entity.id
_entity.type
_entity.pdbx_description
1 polymer ?
#
loop_
_entity_poly.entity_id
_entity_poly.type
_entity_poly.pdbx_seq_one_letter_code
_entity_poly.pdbx_strand_id
1 'polypeptide(L)'
;MLIRLWLFIAGLGGAASVIAGAAAAHLADDVATARLLTNGALYGMIHAAALLGLIGFAQGREPRRGLATFAGWCFALGIVLFSLGQFAHAATGIRSFAWGVPVGGTAFILGWSAVAILAFRRR
;
A
#
# COMPACT_ATOMS: atom_id res chain seq x y z
N MET A 1 -2.01 11.90 -15.99
CA MET A 1 -3.14 11.50 -15.13
C MET A 1 -2.74 10.41 -14.14
N LEU A 2 -2.14 9.32 -14.58
CA LEU A 2 -1.73 8.17 -13.71
C LEU A 2 -0.77 8.56 -12.57
N ILE A 3 0.27 9.33 -12.83
CA ILE A 3 1.23 9.80 -11.81
C ILE A 3 0.52 10.61 -10.70
N ARG A 4 -0.41 11.48 -11.07
CA ARG A 4 -1.18 12.27 -10.09
C ARG A 4 -2.02 11.38 -9.18
N LEU A 5 -2.65 10.34 -9.73
CA LEU A 5 -3.43 9.38 -8.97
C LEU A 5 -2.54 8.60 -8.00
N TRP A 6 -1.38 8.13 -8.45
CA TRP A 6 -0.44 7.40 -7.58
C TRP A 6 0.15 8.30 -6.50
N LEU A 7 0.48 9.55 -6.80
CA LEU A 7 0.90 10.52 -5.79
C LEU A 7 -0.19 10.74 -4.74
N PHE A 8 -1.45 10.85 -5.18
CA PHE A 8 -2.58 11.00 -4.28
C PHE A 8 -2.76 9.76 -3.37
N ILE A 9 -2.74 8.56 -3.95
CA ILE A 9 -2.86 7.30 -3.18
C ILE A 9 -1.68 7.14 -2.22
N ALA A 10 -0.46 7.40 -2.65
CA ALA A 10 0.72 7.32 -1.81
C ALA A 10 0.68 8.35 -0.66
N GLY A 11 0.32 9.58 -0.96
CA GLY A 11 0.22 10.64 0.04
C GLY A 11 -0.88 10.37 1.06
N LEU A 12 -2.08 10.03 0.60
CA LEU A 12 -3.21 9.71 1.48
C LEU A 12 -2.95 8.43 2.28
N GLY A 13 -2.42 7.38 1.63
CA GLY A 13 -2.07 6.13 2.29
C GLY A 13 -0.97 6.31 3.34
N GLY A 14 0.05 7.12 3.04
CA GLY A 14 1.12 7.46 3.99
C GLY A 14 0.58 8.25 5.18
N ALA A 15 -0.22 9.30 4.95
CA ALA A 15 -0.82 10.09 6.02
C ALA A 15 -1.74 9.25 6.91
N ALA A 16 -2.63 8.45 6.31
CA ALA A 16 -3.51 7.54 7.05
C ALA A 16 -2.72 6.53 7.89
N SER A 17 -1.60 6.04 7.36
CA SER A 17 -0.73 5.10 8.07
C SER A 17 -0.06 5.74 9.29
N VAL A 18 0.40 6.99 9.19
CA VAL A 18 0.95 7.72 10.35
C VAL A 18 -0.12 7.92 11.42
N ILE A 19 -1.31 8.33 11.02
CA ILE A 19 -2.46 8.52 11.94
C ILE A 19 -2.83 7.19 12.61
N ALA A 20 -2.92 6.09 11.84
CA ALA A 20 -3.24 4.78 12.37
C ALA A 20 -2.16 4.25 13.32
N GLY A 21 -0.88 4.49 13.03
CA GLY A 21 0.22 4.14 13.92
C GLY A 21 0.14 4.89 15.26
N ALA A 22 -0.16 6.18 15.23
CA ALA A 22 -0.38 6.97 16.44
C ALA A 22 -1.62 6.48 17.22
N ALA A 23 -2.73 6.19 16.52
CA ALA A 23 -3.94 5.64 17.13
C ALA A 23 -3.70 4.28 17.80
N ALA A 24 -2.90 3.41 17.16
CA ALA A 24 -2.52 2.12 17.75
C ALA A 24 -1.80 2.28 19.08
N ALA A 25 -0.91 3.27 19.17
CA ALA A 25 -0.10 3.51 20.37
C ALA A 25 -0.86 4.20 21.51
N HIS A 26 -1.83 5.06 21.19
CA HIS A 26 -2.42 5.97 22.17
C HIS A 26 -3.93 5.82 22.36
N LEU A 27 -4.66 5.24 21.42
CA LEU A 27 -6.12 5.24 21.40
C LEU A 27 -6.75 3.84 21.31
N ALA A 28 -5.97 2.80 21.09
CA ALA A 28 -6.53 1.46 20.97
C ALA A 28 -6.91 0.88 22.34
N ASP A 29 -8.16 0.51 22.50
CA ASP A 29 -8.71 -0.01 23.75
C ASP A 29 -8.34 -1.48 24.01
N ASP A 30 -7.95 -2.21 22.96
CA ASP A 30 -7.61 -3.63 23.03
C ASP A 30 -6.47 -4.00 22.07
N VAL A 31 -5.84 -5.14 22.36
CA VAL A 31 -4.68 -5.66 21.61
C VAL A 31 -5.03 -5.98 20.15
N ALA A 32 -6.25 -6.45 19.88
CA ALA A 32 -6.66 -6.81 18.53
C ALA A 32 -6.79 -5.56 17.64
N THR A 33 -7.42 -4.51 18.14
CA THR A 33 -7.53 -3.21 17.47
C THR A 33 -6.16 -2.57 17.26
N ALA A 34 -5.30 -2.57 18.31
CA ALA A 34 -3.93 -2.06 18.18
C ALA A 34 -3.15 -2.81 17.08
N ARG A 35 -3.31 -4.13 17.00
CA ARG A 35 -2.63 -4.98 15.99
C ARG A 35 -3.10 -4.67 14.56
N LEU A 36 -4.40 -4.48 14.35
CA LEU A 36 -4.94 -4.09 13.04
C LEU A 36 -4.36 -2.76 12.58
N LEU A 37 -4.37 -1.76 13.45
CA LEU A 37 -3.84 -0.43 13.15
C LEU A 37 -2.34 -0.46 12.89
N THR A 38 -1.56 -1.18 13.72
CA THR A 38 -0.10 -1.29 13.55
C THR A 38 0.27 -1.99 12.24
N ASN A 39 -0.37 -3.12 11.93
CA ASN A 39 -0.11 -3.85 10.69
C ASN A 39 -0.49 -3.01 9.47
N GLY A 40 -1.68 -2.43 9.46
CA GLY A 40 -2.12 -1.56 8.38
C GLY A 40 -1.19 -0.37 8.17
N ALA A 41 -0.73 0.27 9.26
CA ALA A 41 0.18 1.39 9.23
C ALA A 41 1.56 1.01 8.66
N LEU A 42 2.13 -0.10 9.14
CA LEU A 42 3.44 -0.58 8.67
C LEU A 42 3.43 -0.86 7.17
N TYR A 43 2.51 -1.67 6.71
CA TYR A 43 2.41 -2.02 5.29
C TYR A 43 2.01 -0.81 4.44
N GLY A 44 1.13 0.05 4.94
CA GLY A 44 0.73 1.28 4.24
C GLY A 44 1.90 2.23 4.01
N MET A 45 2.72 2.51 5.03
CA MET A 45 3.89 3.39 4.90
C MET A 45 4.95 2.81 3.95
N ILE A 46 5.28 1.53 4.09
CA ILE A 46 6.28 0.87 3.24
C ILE A 46 5.86 0.94 1.76
N HIS A 47 4.60 0.63 1.46
CA HIS A 47 4.14 0.58 0.07
C HIS A 47 3.81 1.95 -0.50
N ALA A 48 3.44 2.94 0.32
CA ALA A 48 3.36 4.33 -0.10
C ALA A 48 4.73 4.86 -0.53
N ALA A 49 5.78 4.61 0.26
CA ALA A 49 7.15 4.95 -0.10
C ALA A 49 7.64 4.20 -1.35
N ALA A 50 7.35 2.90 -1.46
CA ALA A 50 7.68 2.09 -2.63
C ALA A 50 6.98 2.62 -3.90
N LEU A 51 5.72 3.05 -3.80
CA LEU A 51 4.97 3.64 -4.92
C LEU A 51 5.61 4.96 -5.39
N LEU A 52 6.03 5.82 -4.46
CA LEU A 52 6.77 7.05 -4.80
C LEU A 52 8.11 6.75 -5.48
N GLY A 53 8.87 5.78 -4.96
CA GLY A 53 10.12 5.32 -5.56
C GLY A 53 9.92 4.78 -6.97
N LEU A 54 8.84 4.02 -7.19
CA LEU A 54 8.51 3.47 -8.50
C LEU A 54 8.11 4.54 -9.52
N ILE A 55 7.39 5.58 -9.09
CA ILE A 55 7.08 6.76 -9.93
C ILE A 55 8.38 7.40 -10.42
N GLY A 56 9.33 7.68 -9.51
CA GLY A 56 10.62 8.26 -9.87
C GLY A 56 11.44 7.35 -10.80
N PHE A 57 11.45 6.04 -10.52
CA PHE A 57 12.16 5.06 -11.34
C PHE A 57 11.61 4.93 -12.76
N ALA A 58 10.30 4.99 -12.93
CA ALA A 58 9.63 4.78 -14.23
C ALA A 58 9.72 6.01 -15.15
N GLN A 59 10.05 7.19 -14.63
CA GLN A 59 10.17 8.39 -15.44
C GLN A 59 11.33 8.26 -16.44
N GLY A 60 11.04 8.45 -17.71
CA GLY A 60 12.04 8.40 -18.79
C GLY A 60 12.49 7.00 -19.23
N ARG A 61 11.87 5.92 -18.74
CA ARG A 61 12.26 4.53 -19.04
C ARG A 61 11.15 3.76 -19.77
N GLU A 62 10.94 4.10 -21.04
CA GLU A 62 9.88 3.53 -21.88
C GLU A 62 9.82 1.97 -21.91
N PRO A 63 10.95 1.24 -22.10
CA PRO A 63 10.87 -0.24 -22.22
C PRO A 63 10.40 -0.94 -20.95
N ARG A 64 10.48 -0.26 -19.80
CA ARG A 64 10.14 -0.81 -18.48
C ARG A 64 8.79 -0.31 -17.95
N ARG A 65 8.15 0.61 -18.69
CA ARG A 65 6.94 1.31 -18.24
C ARG A 65 5.79 0.36 -17.94
N GLY A 66 5.54 -0.66 -18.78
CA GLY A 66 4.43 -1.59 -18.57
C GLY A 66 4.50 -2.37 -17.25
N LEU A 67 5.67 -2.95 -16.97
CA LEU A 67 5.86 -3.72 -15.72
C LEU A 67 5.91 -2.83 -14.48
N ALA A 68 6.51 -1.63 -14.60
CA ALA A 68 6.49 -0.64 -13.53
C ALA A 68 5.06 -0.14 -13.26
N THR A 69 4.26 0.06 -14.31
CA THR A 69 2.84 0.42 -14.19
C THR A 69 2.04 -0.68 -13.49
N PHE A 70 2.28 -1.94 -13.84
CA PHE A 70 1.65 -3.08 -13.16
C PHE A 70 2.02 -3.11 -11.67
N ALA A 71 3.30 -2.98 -11.33
CA ALA A 71 3.75 -2.93 -9.94
C ALA A 71 3.12 -1.76 -9.17
N GLY A 72 3.01 -0.59 -9.79
CA GLY A 72 2.36 0.58 -9.20
C GLY A 72 0.88 0.36 -8.89
N TRP A 73 0.15 -0.25 -9.79
CA TRP A 73 -1.24 -0.63 -9.54
C TRP A 73 -1.37 -1.67 -8.43
N CYS A 74 -0.47 -2.65 -8.36
CA CYS A 74 -0.43 -3.62 -7.29
C CYS A 74 -0.20 -2.96 -5.93
N PHE A 75 0.73 -2.01 -5.83
CA PHE A 75 0.96 -1.27 -4.59
C PHE A 75 -0.22 -0.37 -4.22
N ALA A 76 -0.79 0.37 -5.18
CA ALA A 76 -1.95 1.21 -4.95
C ALA A 76 -3.16 0.39 -4.46
N LEU A 77 -3.45 -0.73 -5.13
CA LEU A 77 -4.53 -1.63 -4.74
C LEU A 77 -4.28 -2.25 -3.35
N GLY A 78 -3.05 -2.64 -3.08
CA GLY A 78 -2.66 -3.16 -1.77
C GLY A 78 -2.85 -2.13 -0.65
N ILE A 79 -2.46 -0.87 -0.84
CA ILE A 79 -2.68 0.19 0.14
C ILE A 79 -4.19 0.34 0.43
N VAL A 80 -5.03 0.38 -0.60
CA VAL A 80 -6.48 0.54 -0.44
C VAL A 80 -7.11 -0.67 0.24
N LEU A 81 -6.84 -1.88 -0.21
CA LEU A 81 -7.52 -3.07 0.30
C LEU A 81 -6.92 -3.59 1.60
N PHE A 82 -5.60 -3.60 1.73
CA PHE A 82 -4.94 -4.10 2.93
C PHE A 82 -4.93 -3.07 4.05
N SER A 83 -4.30 -1.91 3.84
CA SER A 83 -4.09 -0.93 4.91
C SER A 83 -5.37 -0.21 5.28
N LEU A 84 -6.07 0.41 4.31
CA LEU A 84 -7.33 1.08 4.61
C LEU A 84 -8.43 0.10 5.03
N GLY A 85 -8.42 -1.15 4.52
CA GLY A 85 -9.31 -2.22 4.96
C GLY A 85 -9.13 -2.55 6.44
N GLN A 86 -7.88 -2.64 6.93
CA GLN A 86 -7.60 -2.85 8.35
C GLN A 86 -8.01 -1.64 9.21
N PHE A 87 -7.76 -0.41 8.73
CA PHE A 87 -8.17 0.80 9.44
C PHE A 87 -9.69 0.89 9.56
N ALA A 88 -10.42 0.62 8.48
CA ALA A 88 -11.88 0.60 8.48
C ALA A 88 -12.43 -0.49 9.41
N HIS A 89 -11.82 -1.69 9.42
CA HIS A 89 -12.20 -2.75 10.35
C HIS A 89 -11.94 -2.34 11.80
N ALA A 90 -10.79 -1.77 12.11
CA ALA A 90 -10.45 -1.30 13.45
C ALA A 90 -11.40 -0.21 13.94
N ALA A 91 -11.79 0.73 13.07
CA ALA A 91 -12.65 1.86 13.43
C ALA A 91 -14.13 1.48 13.58
N THR A 92 -14.62 0.50 12.82
CA THR A 92 -16.06 0.18 12.73
C THR A 92 -16.43 -1.16 13.36
N GLY A 93 -15.47 -2.06 13.57
CA GLY A 93 -15.71 -3.45 13.97
C GLY A 93 -16.34 -4.31 12.86
N ILE A 94 -16.58 -3.75 11.66
CA ILE A 94 -17.27 -4.45 10.57
C ILE A 94 -16.29 -5.39 9.87
N ARG A 95 -16.52 -6.70 10.03
CA ARG A 95 -15.67 -7.76 9.46
C ARG A 95 -15.63 -7.78 7.93
N SER A 96 -16.61 -7.21 7.25
CA SER A 96 -16.62 -7.15 5.78
C SER A 96 -15.40 -6.46 5.20
N PHE A 97 -14.81 -5.49 5.88
CA PHE A 97 -13.57 -4.84 5.45
C PHE A 97 -12.35 -5.77 5.48
N ALA A 98 -12.39 -6.83 6.29
CA ALA A 98 -11.31 -7.81 6.36
C ALA A 98 -11.20 -8.69 5.10
N TRP A 99 -12.24 -8.81 4.28
CA TRP A 99 -12.20 -9.59 3.04
C TRP A 99 -11.25 -9.03 1.99
N GLY A 100 -11.03 -7.71 1.97
CA GLY A 100 -10.06 -7.07 1.08
C GLY A 100 -8.60 -7.32 1.46
N VAL A 101 -8.32 -7.64 2.72
CA VAL A 101 -6.96 -7.76 3.26
C VAL A 101 -6.14 -8.84 2.56
N PRO A 102 -6.63 -10.10 2.36
CA PRO A 102 -5.87 -11.11 1.62
C PRO A 102 -5.59 -10.72 0.17
N VAL A 103 -6.56 -10.08 -0.49
CA VAL A 103 -6.40 -9.59 -1.88
C VAL A 103 -5.34 -8.49 -1.93
N GLY A 104 -5.40 -7.54 -1.00
CA GLY A 104 -4.42 -6.47 -0.88
C GLY A 104 -3.01 -6.99 -0.59
N GLY A 105 -2.88 -7.97 0.32
CA GLY A 105 -1.61 -8.64 0.62
C GLY A 105 -1.03 -9.36 -0.60
N THR A 106 -1.87 -10.07 -1.36
CA THR A 106 -1.46 -10.71 -2.61
C THR A 106 -1.01 -9.67 -3.64
N ALA A 107 -1.72 -8.54 -3.74
CA ALA A 107 -1.31 -7.45 -4.62
C ALA A 107 0.08 -6.91 -4.25
N PHE A 108 0.39 -6.74 -2.97
CA PHE A 108 1.74 -6.35 -2.54
C PHE A 108 2.81 -7.35 -3.00
N ILE A 109 2.57 -8.65 -2.83
CA ILE A 109 3.50 -9.70 -3.28
C ILE A 109 3.74 -9.63 -4.78
N LEU A 110 2.67 -9.49 -5.57
CA LEU A 110 2.77 -9.37 -7.04
C LEU A 110 3.50 -8.10 -7.45
N GLY A 111 3.27 -6.98 -6.75
CA GLY A 111 3.98 -5.72 -6.97
C GLY A 111 5.49 -5.85 -6.76
N TRP A 112 5.91 -6.44 -5.66
CA TRP A 112 7.34 -6.69 -5.37
C TRP A 112 7.96 -7.69 -6.33
N SER A 113 7.23 -8.74 -6.73
CA SER A 113 7.68 -9.68 -7.76
C SER A 113 7.92 -8.98 -9.09
N ALA A 114 7.03 -8.07 -9.49
CA ALA A 114 7.21 -7.27 -10.70
C ALA A 114 8.42 -6.34 -10.60
N VAL A 115 8.66 -5.72 -9.45
CA VAL A 115 9.87 -4.91 -9.20
C VAL A 115 11.13 -5.77 -9.33
N ALA A 116 11.16 -6.97 -8.77
CA ALA A 116 12.30 -7.89 -8.89
C ALA A 116 12.56 -8.25 -10.37
N ILE A 117 11.52 -8.52 -11.16
CA ILE A 117 11.65 -8.82 -12.59
C ILE A 117 12.22 -7.62 -13.37
N LEU A 118 11.95 -6.39 -12.96
CA LEU A 118 12.52 -5.18 -13.59
C LEU A 118 14.06 -5.18 -13.59
N ALA A 119 14.69 -5.83 -12.61
CA ALA A 119 16.16 -5.94 -12.55
C ALA A 119 16.76 -6.72 -13.72
N PHE A 120 16.03 -7.70 -14.26
CA PHE A 120 16.48 -8.58 -15.34
C PHE A 120 16.09 -8.09 -16.75
N ARG A 121 15.26 -7.07 -16.85
CA ARG A 121 14.92 -6.48 -18.15
C ARG A 121 16.08 -5.64 -18.66
N ARG A 122 16.70 -6.09 -19.75
CA ARG A 122 17.76 -5.37 -20.46
C ARG A 122 17.24 -4.00 -20.94
N ARG A 123 18.16 -3.05 -21.02
CA ARG A 123 17.90 -1.71 -21.56
C ARG A 123 17.52 -1.78 -23.03
#